data_e9e35d117bf29d0d5e4c86094c8fda04
#
_entry.id   e9e35d117bf29d0d5e4c86094c8fda04
#
_cell.length_a   1.000
_cell.length_b   1.000
_cell.length_c   1.000
_cell.angle_alpha   90.00
_cell.angle_beta   90.00
_cell.angle_gamma   90.00
#
_symmetry.space_group_name_H-M   'P 1'
#
loop_
_entity.id
_entity.type
_entity.pdbx_description
1 polymer ?
#
loop_
_entity_poly.entity_id
_entity_poly.type
_entity_poly.pdbx_seq_one_letter_code
_entity_poly.pdbx_strand_id
1 'polypeptide(L)'
;MGNRLVRMGIDVGGTHTKAVAIDNATYETIGKSSVKTTHDDRYGVAAGVVKAFQNCLRENDIAPEDVIFVAHSTTQATNALIEGDVACVGVLGMGPGGMEGFLAKHQTRLKDIDLGSGRSIRIKNRYLSDSEEDEDTVRKAVKELKAEGAQVLVASDAYGVDDIAGEQFVFEIAHDEMGMETTVASDITKLYGLTRRTRTAAINASILTKML
;
A
#
# COMPACT_ATOMS: atom_id res chain seq x y z
N MET A 1 -33.61 29.33 -9.97
CA MET A 1 -32.14 29.36 -9.98
C MET A 1 -31.73 27.96 -10.37
N GLY A 2 -30.98 27.77 -11.43
CA GLY A 2 -30.52 26.43 -11.81
C GLY A 2 -29.59 25.87 -10.71
N ASN A 3 -29.75 24.58 -10.35
CA ASN A 3 -28.89 23.94 -9.39
C ASN A 3 -27.42 24.08 -9.85
N ARG A 4 -26.61 24.66 -9.00
CA ARG A 4 -25.18 24.83 -9.27
C ARG A 4 -24.51 23.48 -9.03
N LEU A 5 -24.06 22.80 -10.09
CA LEU A 5 -23.38 21.53 -9.96
C LEU A 5 -21.93 21.73 -9.49
N VAL A 6 -21.50 20.94 -8.51
CA VAL A 6 -20.23 21.10 -7.80
C VAL A 6 -19.39 19.84 -7.93
N ARG A 7 -18.08 20.02 -8.13
CA ARG A 7 -17.07 18.96 -7.97
C ARG A 7 -16.24 19.23 -6.73
N MET A 8 -15.93 18.19 -5.97
CA MET A 8 -15.09 18.33 -4.79
C MET A 8 -13.80 17.53 -4.92
N GLY A 9 -12.70 18.14 -4.48
CA GLY A 9 -11.41 17.49 -4.30
C GLY A 9 -11.06 17.46 -2.81
N ILE A 10 -10.58 16.31 -2.31
CA ILE A 10 -10.12 16.15 -0.93
C ILE A 10 -8.68 15.64 -0.97
N ASP A 11 -7.78 16.34 -0.31
CA ASP A 11 -6.38 15.95 -0.15
C ASP A 11 -6.09 15.64 1.32
N VAL A 12 -5.62 14.41 1.58
CA VAL A 12 -5.22 13.96 2.93
C VAL A 12 -3.71 14.08 3.06
N GLY A 13 -3.28 15.20 3.65
CA GLY A 13 -1.88 15.37 4.04
C GLY A 13 -1.58 14.80 5.43
N GLY A 14 -0.31 14.67 5.76
CA GLY A 14 0.12 14.17 7.08
C GLY A 14 -0.38 15.03 8.26
N THR A 15 -0.50 16.35 8.07
CA THR A 15 -0.90 17.29 9.14
C THR A 15 -2.32 17.81 8.98
N HIS A 16 -2.77 18.06 7.77
CA HIS A 16 -4.09 18.62 7.47
C HIS A 16 -4.75 17.90 6.31
N THR A 17 -6.04 17.65 6.45
CA THR A 17 -6.94 17.23 5.39
C THR A 17 -7.66 18.46 4.85
N LYS A 18 -7.61 18.66 3.54
CA LYS A 18 -8.16 19.83 2.84
C LYS A 18 -9.26 19.41 1.89
N ALA A 19 -10.34 20.18 1.82
CA ALA A 19 -11.40 20.03 0.84
C ALA A 19 -11.50 21.31 0.01
N VAL A 20 -11.74 21.15 -1.29
CA VAL A 20 -11.96 22.25 -2.25
C VAL A 20 -13.20 21.95 -3.06
N ALA A 21 -14.09 22.90 -3.18
CA ALA A 21 -15.26 22.82 -4.04
C ALA A 21 -15.05 23.69 -5.29
N ILE A 22 -15.40 23.13 -6.44
CA ILE A 22 -15.23 23.75 -7.77
C ILE A 22 -16.58 23.76 -8.47
N ASP A 23 -16.95 24.88 -9.06
CA ASP A 23 -18.12 24.96 -9.93
C ASP A 23 -17.90 24.12 -11.19
N ASN A 24 -18.83 23.21 -11.51
CA ASN A 24 -18.69 22.30 -12.64
C ASN A 24 -18.76 23.00 -14.02
N ALA A 25 -19.35 24.17 -14.10
CA ALA A 25 -19.49 24.90 -15.35
C ALA A 25 -18.31 25.87 -15.63
N THR A 26 -17.86 26.58 -14.57
CA THR A 26 -16.81 27.60 -14.71
C THR A 26 -15.42 27.11 -14.32
N TYR A 27 -15.33 25.98 -13.61
CA TYR A 27 -14.11 25.45 -12.99
C TYR A 27 -13.47 26.39 -11.95
N GLU A 28 -14.20 27.37 -11.49
CA GLU A 28 -13.75 28.27 -10.43
C GLU A 28 -13.88 27.61 -9.06
N THR A 29 -12.91 27.90 -8.18
CA THR A 29 -13.01 27.49 -6.78
C THR A 29 -14.07 28.30 -6.06
N ILE A 30 -15.07 27.62 -5.51
CA ILE A 30 -16.21 28.21 -4.82
C ILE A 30 -16.23 27.97 -3.32
N GLY A 31 -15.36 27.09 -2.84
CA GLY A 31 -15.26 26.79 -1.42
C GLY A 31 -13.98 26.05 -1.07
N LYS A 32 -13.50 26.24 0.16
CA LYS A 32 -12.34 25.56 0.73
C LYS A 32 -12.59 25.29 2.21
N SER A 33 -12.09 24.17 2.71
CA SER A 33 -12.04 23.88 4.14
C SER A 33 -10.76 23.12 4.46
N SER A 34 -10.27 23.25 5.69
CA SER A 34 -9.09 22.53 6.17
C SER A 34 -9.30 22.12 7.62
N VAL A 35 -9.02 20.85 7.91
CA VAL A 35 -9.06 20.29 9.27
C VAL A 35 -7.73 19.60 9.58
N LYS A 36 -7.40 19.42 10.85
CA LYS A 36 -6.27 18.55 11.22
C LYS A 36 -6.57 17.13 10.77
N THR A 37 -5.55 16.45 10.22
CA THR A 37 -5.64 15.03 9.88
C THR A 37 -5.82 14.22 11.17
N THR A 38 -6.78 13.31 11.19
CA THR A 38 -7.21 12.56 12.37
C THR A 38 -6.56 11.18 12.39
N HIS A 39 -5.31 11.09 12.84
CA HIS A 39 -4.60 9.79 12.94
C HIS A 39 -5.09 8.95 14.13
N ASP A 40 -5.48 9.62 15.24
CA ASP A 40 -5.85 8.96 16.50
C ASP A 40 -7.38 8.76 16.64
N ASP A 41 -8.17 9.03 15.60
CA ASP A 41 -9.61 8.84 15.62
C ASP A 41 -9.96 7.34 15.46
N ARG A 42 -11.13 6.94 15.98
CA ARG A 42 -11.66 5.56 15.80
C ARG A 42 -11.73 5.15 14.33
N TYR A 43 -11.99 6.09 13.45
CA TYR A 43 -12.06 5.90 11.99
C TYR A 43 -10.80 6.37 11.27
N GLY A 44 -9.71 6.61 12.00
CA GLY A 44 -8.46 7.08 11.45
C GLY A 44 -8.63 8.35 10.63
N VAL A 45 -7.93 8.44 9.52
CA VAL A 45 -7.96 9.60 8.62
C VAL A 45 -9.32 9.83 7.94
N ALA A 46 -10.15 8.80 7.83
CA ALA A 46 -11.49 8.91 7.23
C ALA A 46 -12.38 9.91 7.98
N ALA A 47 -12.25 10.01 9.31
CA ALA A 47 -12.97 11.02 10.10
C ALA A 47 -12.61 12.44 9.65
N GLY A 48 -11.33 12.71 9.40
CA GLY A 48 -10.86 14.00 8.87
C GLY A 48 -11.39 14.30 7.48
N VAL A 49 -11.44 13.28 6.60
CA VAL A 49 -12.01 13.40 5.25
C VAL A 49 -13.48 13.82 5.31
N VAL A 50 -14.29 13.09 6.07
CA VAL A 50 -15.71 13.40 6.24
C VAL A 50 -15.90 14.80 6.82
N LYS A 51 -15.12 15.15 7.83
CA LYS A 51 -15.20 16.47 8.48
C LYS A 51 -14.80 17.61 7.53
N ALA A 52 -13.74 17.45 6.75
CA ALA A 52 -13.30 18.44 5.77
C ALA A 52 -14.38 18.64 4.67
N PHE A 53 -14.96 17.53 4.20
CA PHE A 53 -16.06 17.54 3.24
C PHE A 53 -17.28 18.29 3.78
N GLN A 54 -17.80 17.91 4.94
CA GLN A 54 -18.97 18.53 5.57
C GLN A 54 -18.74 20.01 5.88
N ASN A 55 -17.56 20.36 6.38
CA ASN A 55 -17.22 21.75 6.64
C ASN A 55 -17.21 22.57 5.34
N CYS A 56 -16.61 22.04 4.26
CA CYS A 56 -16.58 22.73 2.98
C CYS A 56 -17.97 23.01 2.43
N LEU A 57 -18.90 22.05 2.55
CA LEU A 57 -20.31 22.26 2.18
C LEU A 57 -20.96 23.36 3.02
N ARG A 58 -20.89 23.22 4.34
CA ARG A 58 -21.57 24.12 5.27
C ARG A 58 -21.04 25.56 5.23
N GLU A 59 -19.73 25.74 5.17
CA GLU A 59 -19.07 27.05 5.19
C GLU A 59 -19.24 27.84 3.88
N ASN A 60 -19.63 27.15 2.80
CA ASN A 60 -19.79 27.76 1.48
C ASN A 60 -21.22 27.63 0.91
N ASP A 61 -22.21 27.30 1.77
CA ASP A 61 -23.63 27.15 1.42
C ASP A 61 -23.87 26.23 0.20
N ILE A 62 -23.14 25.11 0.14
CA ILE A 62 -23.26 24.10 -0.92
C ILE A 62 -24.18 22.99 -0.44
N ALA A 63 -25.27 22.73 -1.18
CA ALA A 63 -26.15 21.62 -0.88
C ALA A 63 -25.50 20.28 -1.25
N PRO A 64 -25.59 19.23 -0.42
CA PRO A 64 -25.01 17.93 -0.72
C PRO A 64 -25.46 17.34 -2.06
N GLU A 65 -26.72 17.56 -2.44
CA GLU A 65 -27.33 17.12 -3.70
C GLU A 65 -26.75 17.78 -4.95
N ASP A 66 -26.07 18.92 -4.78
CA ASP A 66 -25.40 19.63 -5.88
C ASP A 66 -24.02 19.03 -6.19
N VAL A 67 -23.48 18.18 -5.29
CA VAL A 67 -22.17 17.53 -5.47
C VAL A 67 -22.31 16.33 -6.40
N ILE A 68 -21.80 16.48 -7.62
CA ILE A 68 -21.89 15.44 -8.67
C ILE A 68 -20.62 14.57 -8.77
N PHE A 69 -19.52 15.00 -8.13
CA PHE A 69 -18.25 14.30 -8.22
C PHE A 69 -17.38 14.60 -7.00
N VAL A 70 -16.75 13.58 -6.45
CA VAL A 70 -15.76 13.70 -5.39
C VAL A 70 -14.48 12.98 -5.82
N ALA A 71 -13.36 13.70 -5.84
CA ALA A 71 -12.03 13.12 -5.99
C ALA A 71 -11.35 13.11 -4.63
N HIS A 72 -10.69 12.01 -4.32
CA HIS A 72 -9.89 11.87 -3.10
C HIS A 72 -8.45 11.52 -3.48
N SER A 73 -7.49 12.22 -2.87
CA SER A 73 -6.07 11.89 -2.95
C SER A 73 -5.45 11.83 -1.55
N THR A 74 -4.36 11.09 -1.45
CA THR A 74 -3.58 11.03 -0.22
C THR A 74 -2.09 11.07 -0.52
N THR A 75 -1.36 11.83 0.26
CA THR A 75 0.11 11.89 0.24
C THR A 75 0.74 11.05 1.35
N GLN A 76 -0.07 10.31 2.12
CA GLN A 76 0.39 9.53 3.27
C GLN A 76 1.46 8.51 2.89
N ALA A 77 1.25 7.77 1.79
CA ALA A 77 2.22 6.81 1.29
C ALA A 77 3.58 7.46 0.97
N THR A 78 3.55 8.60 0.28
CA THR A 78 4.75 9.37 -0.05
C THR A 78 5.42 9.92 1.21
N ASN A 79 4.63 10.46 2.13
CA ASN A 79 5.14 10.99 3.39
C ASN A 79 5.78 9.88 4.25
N ALA A 80 5.15 8.71 4.35
CA ALA A 80 5.70 7.56 5.06
C ALA A 80 7.09 7.16 4.52
N LEU A 81 7.25 7.13 3.18
CA LEU A 81 8.55 6.86 2.56
C LEU A 81 9.56 7.98 2.84
N ILE A 82 9.17 9.25 2.71
CA ILE A 82 10.05 10.40 2.94
C ILE A 82 10.48 10.48 4.40
N GLU A 83 9.59 10.19 5.34
CA GLU A 83 9.84 10.23 6.78
C GLU A 83 10.53 8.97 7.30
N GLY A 84 10.54 7.88 6.50
CA GLY A 84 11.08 6.58 6.89
C GLY A 84 10.17 5.84 7.89
N ASP A 85 8.90 6.25 7.99
CA ASP A 85 7.88 5.59 8.81
C ASP A 85 7.27 4.43 8.02
N VAL A 86 8.08 3.38 7.85
CA VAL A 86 7.80 2.22 6.99
C VAL A 86 7.93 0.92 7.77
N ALA A 87 7.14 -0.07 7.40
CA ALA A 87 7.19 -1.40 7.98
C ALA A 87 8.46 -2.16 7.56
N CYS A 88 8.93 -3.05 8.43
CA CYS A 88 9.93 -4.07 8.06
C CYS A 88 9.26 -5.12 7.19
N VAL A 89 9.82 -5.40 6.01
CA VAL A 89 9.23 -6.28 5.01
C VAL A 89 9.90 -7.65 5.02
N GLY A 90 9.10 -8.70 5.15
CA GLY A 90 9.49 -10.06 4.83
C GLY A 90 9.30 -10.31 3.33
N VAL A 91 10.31 -10.84 2.67
CA VAL A 91 10.20 -11.31 1.29
C VAL A 91 10.28 -12.82 1.30
N LEU A 92 9.21 -13.47 0.86
CA LEU A 92 9.17 -14.90 0.56
C LEU A 92 9.30 -15.06 -0.95
N GLY A 93 10.54 -15.33 -1.39
CA GLY A 93 10.82 -15.63 -2.78
C GLY A 93 10.50 -17.09 -3.09
N MET A 94 9.98 -17.36 -4.28
CA MET A 94 9.60 -18.69 -4.74
C MET A 94 10.08 -18.94 -6.16
N GLY A 95 10.15 -20.21 -6.54
CA GLY A 95 10.50 -20.63 -7.89
C GLY A 95 11.24 -21.97 -7.92
N PRO A 96 11.84 -22.32 -9.06
CA PRO A 96 12.44 -23.63 -9.27
C PRO A 96 13.52 -23.96 -8.25
N GLY A 97 13.76 -25.23 -8.06
CA GLY A 97 14.94 -25.74 -7.36
C GLY A 97 16.19 -25.80 -8.23
N GLY A 98 17.27 -26.32 -7.67
CA GLY A 98 18.52 -26.57 -8.43
C GLY A 98 19.22 -25.29 -8.90
N MET A 99 19.83 -25.34 -10.09
CA MET A 99 20.67 -24.25 -10.63
C MET A 99 19.82 -23.01 -11.00
N GLU A 100 18.64 -23.20 -11.57
CA GLU A 100 17.71 -22.11 -11.88
C GLU A 100 17.19 -21.45 -10.60
N GLY A 101 16.89 -22.25 -9.58
CA GLY A 101 16.50 -21.77 -8.27
C GLY A 101 17.57 -20.93 -7.58
N PHE A 102 18.84 -21.23 -7.80
CA PHE A 102 19.92 -20.38 -7.28
C PHE A 102 19.83 -18.96 -7.84
N LEU A 103 19.54 -18.80 -9.13
CA LEU A 103 19.33 -17.48 -9.75
C LEU A 103 18.08 -16.79 -9.21
N ALA A 104 16.96 -17.50 -9.16
CA ALA A 104 15.69 -16.97 -8.63
C ALA A 104 15.84 -16.52 -7.17
N LYS A 105 16.47 -17.35 -6.32
CA LYS A 105 16.79 -17.02 -4.94
C LYS A 105 17.66 -15.77 -4.82
N HIS A 106 18.65 -15.61 -5.72
CA HIS A 106 19.49 -14.43 -5.73
C HIS A 106 18.72 -13.18 -6.17
N GLN A 107 17.81 -13.31 -7.13
CA GLN A 107 17.01 -12.22 -7.66
C GLN A 107 15.90 -11.75 -6.70
N THR A 108 15.32 -12.64 -5.90
CA THR A 108 14.31 -12.30 -4.88
C THR A 108 14.95 -11.80 -3.58
N ARG A 109 16.23 -12.11 -3.34
CA ARG A 109 16.94 -11.67 -2.14
C ARG A 109 17.29 -10.19 -2.22
N LEU A 110 16.50 -9.37 -1.59
CA LEU A 110 16.72 -7.94 -1.50
C LEU A 110 17.64 -7.60 -0.33
N LYS A 111 18.45 -6.55 -0.52
CA LYS A 111 19.07 -5.80 0.58
C LYS A 111 18.08 -4.77 1.10
N ASP A 112 18.37 -4.21 2.26
CA ASP A 112 17.62 -3.04 2.76
C ASP A 112 17.56 -1.97 1.67
N ILE A 113 16.38 -1.36 1.51
CA ILE A 113 16.13 -0.38 0.45
C ILE A 113 16.39 1.00 1.04
N ASP A 114 17.43 1.66 0.55
CA ASP A 114 17.78 3.02 0.94
C ASP A 114 16.72 4.02 0.44
N LEU A 115 16.20 4.82 1.36
CA LEU A 115 15.25 5.91 1.12
C LEU A 115 15.93 7.29 1.14
N GLY A 116 17.24 7.32 1.36
CA GLY A 116 18.00 8.55 1.56
C GLY A 116 17.97 9.10 3.00
N SER A 117 18.87 10.03 3.29
CA SER A 117 18.98 10.66 4.61
C SER A 117 19.14 9.68 5.79
N GLY A 118 19.78 8.53 5.55
CA GLY A 118 19.99 7.50 6.57
C GLY A 118 18.78 6.65 6.90
N ARG A 119 17.71 6.73 6.11
CA ARG A 119 16.48 5.94 6.26
C ARG A 119 16.48 4.77 5.30
N SER A 120 15.89 3.65 5.72
CA SER A 120 15.78 2.47 4.87
C SER A 120 14.58 1.61 5.22
N ILE A 121 14.06 0.90 4.23
CA ILE A 121 13.13 -0.20 4.45
C ILE A 121 13.97 -1.42 4.80
N ARG A 122 13.78 -1.96 5.99
CA ARG A 122 14.47 -3.20 6.40
C ARG A 122 13.83 -4.39 5.73
N ILE A 123 14.67 -5.31 5.21
CA ILE A 123 14.21 -6.47 4.47
C ILE A 123 14.67 -7.76 5.18
N LYS A 124 13.76 -8.70 5.32
CA LYS A 124 14.02 -10.09 5.71
C LYS A 124 13.69 -11.00 4.56
N ASN A 125 14.51 -12.02 4.31
CA ASN A 125 14.35 -12.84 3.12
C ASN A 125 14.26 -14.33 3.48
N ARG A 126 13.33 -15.04 2.81
CA ARG A 126 13.28 -16.50 2.70
C ARG A 126 13.07 -16.89 1.26
N TYR A 127 13.39 -18.11 0.92
CA TYR A 127 13.15 -18.67 -0.39
C TYR A 127 12.66 -20.11 -0.24
N LEU A 128 11.61 -20.44 -0.96
CA LEU A 128 11.10 -21.80 -1.11
C LEU A 128 11.25 -22.23 -2.56
N SER A 129 11.68 -23.47 -2.76
CA SER A 129 11.64 -24.09 -4.09
C SER A 129 10.26 -24.72 -4.31
N ASP A 130 9.86 -24.89 -5.57
CA ASP A 130 8.57 -25.50 -5.96
C ASP A 130 8.28 -26.83 -5.22
N SER A 131 9.32 -27.60 -4.89
CA SER A 131 9.20 -28.83 -4.13
C SER A 131 8.97 -28.64 -2.61
N GLU A 132 9.07 -27.42 -2.12
CA GLU A 132 8.92 -27.03 -0.71
C GLU A 132 7.66 -26.16 -0.50
N GLU A 133 6.84 -25.98 -1.54
CA GLU A 133 5.61 -25.19 -1.48
C GLU A 133 4.44 -26.03 -0.92
N ASP A 134 4.55 -26.42 0.32
CA ASP A 134 3.45 -26.99 1.11
C ASP A 134 3.05 -26.02 2.24
N GLU A 135 1.82 -26.20 2.76
CA GLU A 135 1.26 -25.30 3.77
C GLU A 135 2.13 -25.17 5.03
N ASP A 136 2.71 -26.28 5.50
CA ASP A 136 3.48 -26.28 6.75
C ASP A 136 4.81 -25.54 6.56
N THR A 137 5.44 -25.72 5.41
CA THR A 137 6.69 -25.03 5.05
C THR A 137 6.44 -23.53 4.86
N VAL A 138 5.36 -23.13 4.19
CA VAL A 138 4.97 -21.72 4.07
C VAL A 138 4.69 -21.10 5.43
N ARG A 139 3.87 -21.76 6.28
CA ARG A 139 3.60 -21.28 7.66
C ARG A 139 4.87 -21.14 8.48
N LYS A 140 5.80 -22.05 8.33
CA LYS A 140 7.11 -21.99 9.02
C LYS A 140 7.91 -20.80 8.55
N ALA A 141 8.03 -20.60 7.23
CA ALA A 141 8.78 -19.48 6.64
C ALA A 141 8.20 -18.12 7.08
N VAL A 142 6.87 -17.99 7.10
CA VAL A 142 6.17 -16.78 7.57
C VAL A 142 6.43 -16.53 9.06
N LYS A 143 6.36 -17.58 9.91
CA LYS A 143 6.68 -17.46 11.35
C LYS A 143 8.12 -17.01 11.58
N GLU A 144 9.07 -17.55 10.83
CA GLU A 144 10.47 -17.18 10.92
C GLU A 144 10.70 -15.72 10.52
N LEU A 145 10.11 -15.28 9.40
CA LEU A 145 10.18 -13.88 8.96
C LEU A 145 9.58 -12.93 10.02
N LYS A 146 8.43 -13.29 10.59
CA LYS A 146 7.79 -12.52 11.67
C LYS A 146 8.66 -12.47 12.93
N ALA A 147 9.29 -13.58 13.30
CA ALA A 147 10.22 -13.64 14.44
C ALA A 147 11.48 -12.78 14.22
N GLU A 148 11.91 -12.58 12.97
CA GLU A 148 13.01 -11.67 12.60
C GLU A 148 12.57 -10.20 12.53
N GLY A 149 11.32 -9.90 12.79
CA GLY A 149 10.77 -8.56 12.86
C GLY A 149 10.06 -8.08 11.59
N ALA A 150 9.76 -8.95 10.63
CA ALA A 150 8.90 -8.59 9.50
C ALA A 150 7.47 -8.29 9.99
N GLN A 151 6.94 -7.16 9.56
CA GLN A 151 5.60 -6.68 9.91
C GLN A 151 4.60 -6.90 8.76
N VAL A 152 5.11 -6.95 7.55
CA VAL A 152 4.35 -7.21 6.32
C VAL A 152 5.12 -8.22 5.46
N LEU A 153 4.41 -8.92 4.58
CA LEU A 153 4.99 -9.94 3.70
C LEU A 153 4.86 -9.54 2.23
N VAL A 154 5.83 -9.96 1.43
CA VAL A 154 5.76 -9.98 -0.03
C VAL A 154 5.93 -11.43 -0.48
N ALA A 155 4.95 -11.97 -1.19
CA ALA A 155 5.06 -13.19 -1.96
C ALA A 155 5.56 -12.85 -3.36
N SER A 156 6.69 -13.45 -3.79
CA SER A 156 7.27 -13.14 -5.10
C SER A 156 7.84 -14.40 -5.75
N ASP A 157 7.14 -14.89 -6.76
CA ASP A 157 7.51 -16.08 -7.53
C ASP A 157 8.27 -15.71 -8.79
N ALA A 158 9.23 -16.57 -9.19
CA ALA A 158 10.00 -16.38 -10.42
C ALA A 158 9.12 -16.31 -11.65
N TYR A 159 8.07 -17.10 -11.69
CA TYR A 159 7.10 -17.21 -12.79
C TYR A 159 5.74 -16.55 -12.51
N GLY A 160 5.60 -15.84 -11.40
CA GLY A 160 4.33 -15.26 -10.94
C GLY A 160 3.63 -14.32 -11.92
N VAL A 161 4.32 -13.84 -12.98
CA VAL A 161 3.68 -13.04 -14.04
C VAL A 161 2.85 -13.93 -14.97
N ASP A 162 3.31 -15.15 -15.20
CA ASP A 162 2.67 -16.12 -16.08
C ASP A 162 1.70 -17.03 -15.32
N ASP A 163 2.05 -17.37 -14.07
CA ASP A 163 1.22 -18.13 -13.14
C ASP A 163 1.31 -17.56 -11.73
N ILE A 164 0.21 -16.97 -11.28
CA ILE A 164 0.12 -16.31 -9.97
C ILE A 164 -0.19 -17.30 -8.83
N ALA A 165 -0.46 -18.56 -9.12
CA ALA A 165 -0.98 -19.52 -8.14
C ALA A 165 -0.09 -19.67 -6.91
N GLY A 166 1.23 -19.74 -7.06
CA GLY A 166 2.17 -19.84 -5.94
C GLY A 166 2.13 -18.59 -5.04
N GLU A 167 2.10 -17.38 -5.63
CA GLU A 167 1.98 -16.13 -4.86
C GLU A 167 0.63 -16.04 -4.13
N GLN A 168 -0.46 -16.48 -4.75
CA GLN A 168 -1.81 -16.53 -4.14
C GLN A 168 -1.88 -17.55 -2.99
N PHE A 169 -1.28 -18.72 -3.15
CA PHE A 169 -1.20 -19.73 -2.11
C PHE A 169 -0.51 -19.21 -0.84
N VAL A 170 0.60 -18.48 -1.01
CA VAL A 170 1.28 -17.81 0.11
C VAL A 170 0.40 -16.72 0.72
N PHE A 171 -0.33 -15.96 -0.11
CA PHE A 171 -1.23 -14.92 0.36
C PHE A 171 -2.33 -15.50 1.26
N GLU A 172 -3.01 -16.56 0.82
CA GLU A 172 -4.07 -17.22 1.59
C GLU A 172 -3.57 -17.66 2.97
N ILE A 173 -2.40 -18.29 3.04
CA ILE A 173 -1.83 -18.74 4.31
C ILE A 173 -1.39 -17.56 5.18
N ALA A 174 -0.65 -16.62 4.63
CA ALA A 174 -0.05 -15.55 5.42
C ALA A 174 -1.08 -14.49 5.84
N HIS A 175 -1.96 -14.09 4.94
CA HIS A 175 -2.96 -13.06 5.18
C HIS A 175 -4.20 -13.63 5.87
N ASP A 176 -4.86 -14.61 5.24
CA ASP A 176 -6.17 -15.07 5.68
C ASP A 176 -6.10 -15.96 6.95
N GLU A 177 -5.08 -16.82 7.06
CA GLU A 177 -4.96 -17.70 8.21
C GLU A 177 -4.09 -17.11 9.33
N MET A 178 -2.98 -16.42 8.99
CA MET A 178 -2.00 -15.96 9.98
C MET A 178 -2.13 -14.45 10.31
N GLY A 179 -3.01 -13.72 9.63
CA GLY A 179 -3.29 -12.30 9.87
C GLY A 179 -2.06 -11.40 9.63
N MET A 180 -1.22 -11.76 8.66
CA MET A 180 -0.07 -10.96 8.26
C MET A 180 -0.34 -10.25 6.95
N GLU A 181 -0.34 -8.92 6.96
CA GLU A 181 -0.54 -8.12 5.74
C GLU A 181 0.44 -8.57 4.65
N THR A 182 -0.11 -9.02 3.53
CA THR A 182 0.66 -9.67 2.46
C THR A 182 0.40 -9.01 1.11
N THR A 183 1.46 -8.80 0.35
CA THR A 183 1.43 -8.26 -1.01
C THR A 183 1.86 -9.35 -1.98
N VAL A 184 1.05 -9.60 -2.99
CA VAL A 184 1.36 -10.44 -4.15
C VAL A 184 2.14 -9.61 -5.16
N ALA A 185 3.37 -9.98 -5.46
CA ALA A 185 4.27 -9.13 -6.26
C ALA A 185 3.77 -8.93 -7.69
N SER A 186 3.18 -9.97 -8.30
CA SER A 186 2.64 -9.92 -9.65
C SER A 186 1.37 -9.09 -9.78
N ASP A 187 0.64 -8.84 -8.69
CA ASP A 187 -0.52 -7.92 -8.69
C ASP A 187 -0.07 -6.46 -8.68
N ILE A 188 1.06 -6.16 -8.07
CA ILE A 188 1.60 -4.79 -8.05
C ILE A 188 2.16 -4.41 -9.42
N THR A 189 2.84 -5.34 -10.09
CA THR A 189 3.42 -5.09 -11.41
C THR A 189 3.66 -6.37 -12.19
N LYS A 190 3.33 -6.34 -13.49
CA LYS A 190 3.56 -7.45 -14.42
C LYS A 190 4.95 -7.39 -15.08
N LEU A 191 5.95 -6.80 -14.41
CA LEU A 191 7.33 -6.80 -14.91
C LEU A 191 7.96 -8.18 -14.80
N TYR A 192 8.51 -8.69 -15.90
CA TYR A 192 9.26 -9.96 -15.93
C TYR A 192 10.57 -9.92 -15.12
N GLY A 193 11.16 -8.74 -14.97
CA GLY A 193 12.38 -8.57 -14.17
C GLY A 193 12.16 -8.84 -12.68
N LEU A 194 12.40 -10.07 -12.24
CA LEU A 194 12.08 -10.58 -10.90
C LEU A 194 12.57 -9.67 -9.77
N THR A 195 13.85 -9.27 -9.76
CA THR A 195 14.39 -8.35 -8.74
C THR A 195 13.65 -7.01 -8.70
N ARG A 196 13.29 -6.48 -9.88
CA ARG A 196 12.58 -5.19 -9.97
C ARG A 196 11.15 -5.32 -9.47
N ARG A 197 10.46 -6.41 -9.85
CA ARG A 197 9.09 -6.71 -9.39
C ARG A 197 9.06 -6.88 -7.88
N THR A 198 9.93 -7.73 -7.32
CA THR A 198 10.04 -7.96 -5.87
C THR A 198 10.33 -6.67 -5.12
N ARG A 199 11.25 -5.83 -5.63
CA ARG A 199 11.58 -4.56 -5.00
C ARG A 199 10.42 -3.57 -5.02
N THR A 200 9.68 -3.48 -6.14
CA THR A 200 8.49 -2.63 -6.23
C THR A 200 7.42 -3.08 -5.24
N ALA A 201 7.17 -4.40 -5.15
CA ALA A 201 6.24 -4.96 -4.18
C ALA A 201 6.67 -4.68 -2.73
N ALA A 202 7.97 -4.80 -2.42
CA ALA A 202 8.49 -4.51 -1.08
C ALA A 202 8.31 -3.04 -0.67
N ILE A 203 8.49 -2.09 -1.59
CA ILE A 203 8.22 -0.67 -1.32
C ILE A 203 6.73 -0.45 -1.05
N ASN A 204 5.84 -1.03 -1.86
CA ASN A 204 4.40 -0.95 -1.65
C ASN A 204 3.99 -1.60 -0.32
N ALA A 205 4.47 -2.80 -0.02
CA ALA A 205 4.17 -3.50 1.22
C ALA A 205 4.59 -2.68 2.46
N SER A 206 5.73 -2.00 2.40
CA SER A 206 6.27 -1.24 3.53
C SER A 206 5.38 -0.09 4.02
N ILE A 207 4.46 0.39 3.19
CA ILE A 207 3.55 1.48 3.50
C ILE A 207 2.10 1.02 3.76
N LEU A 208 1.78 -0.26 3.58
CA LEU A 208 0.40 -0.77 3.75
C LEU A 208 -0.17 -0.45 5.13
N THR A 209 0.60 -0.66 6.21
CA THR A 209 0.18 -0.38 7.58
C THR A 209 -0.13 1.09 7.86
N LYS A 210 0.19 1.99 6.93
CA LYS A 210 -0.11 3.43 7.01
C LYS A 210 -1.31 3.83 6.15
N MET A 211 -1.78 2.89 5.32
CA MET A 211 -2.89 3.13 4.40
C MET A 211 -4.20 2.47 4.88
N LEU A 212 -4.08 1.52 5.81
CA LEU A 212 -5.19 0.83 6.47
C LEU A 212 -5.57 1.55 7.77
#